data_582608e96c6adc446f7e234904a72061
#
_entry.id   582608e96c6adc446f7e234904a72061
#
_cell.length_a   1.000
_cell.length_b   1.000
_cell.length_c   1.000
_cell.angle_alpha   90.00
_cell.angle_beta   90.00
_cell.angle_gamma   90.00
#
_symmetry.space_group_name_H-M   'P 1'
#
loop_
_entity.id
_entity.type
_entity.pdbx_description
1 polymer ?
#
loop_
_entity_poly.entity_id
_entity_poly.type
_entity_poly.pdbx_seq_one_letter_code
_entity_poly.pdbx_strand_id
1 'polypeptide(L)' 'MKVYYDYENEEILTEEEATKYVKEEILNDGYGIWEFITENYYYEAIMSHLSQDFLKEITEELIKDRLENPDYFLVREFPD' A
#
# COMPACT_ATOMS: atom_id res chain seq x y z
N MET A 1 -2.01 -14.57 14.69
CA MET A 1 -1.88 -13.09 14.65
C MET A 1 -0.72 -12.70 13.77
N LYS A 2 -0.96 -11.83 12.79
CA LYS A 2 0.09 -11.29 11.94
C LYS A 2 0.75 -10.09 12.59
N VAL A 3 2.07 -10.07 12.52
CA VAL A 3 2.88 -8.97 13.04
C VAL A 3 3.82 -8.49 11.93
N TYR A 4 3.95 -7.18 11.79
CA TYR A 4 4.78 -6.54 10.79
C TYR A 4 5.91 -5.79 11.46
N TYR A 5 7.15 -6.13 11.10
CA TYR A 5 8.31 -5.34 11.52
C TYR A 5 8.65 -4.34 10.42
N ASP A 6 8.58 -3.06 10.76
CA ASP A 6 8.88 -1.95 9.87
C ASP A 6 10.37 -1.65 9.92
N TYR A 7 11.09 -1.94 8.84
CA TYR A 7 12.53 -1.72 8.78
C TYR A 7 12.92 -0.25 8.82
N GLU A 8 12.09 0.62 8.26
CA GLU A 8 12.41 2.04 8.19
C GLU A 8 12.34 2.71 9.56
N ASN A 9 11.30 2.44 10.31
CA ASN A 9 11.07 3.04 11.62
C ASN A 9 11.50 2.15 12.79
N GLU A 10 11.93 0.93 12.52
CA GLU A 10 12.33 -0.07 13.51
C GLU A 10 11.24 -0.31 14.55
N GLU A 11 10.00 -0.46 14.08
CA GLU A 11 8.84 -0.69 14.93
C GLU A 11 8.13 -2.00 14.60
N ILE A 12 7.52 -2.58 15.62
CA ILE A 12 6.68 -3.76 15.48
C ILE A 12 5.23 -3.29 15.46
N LEU A 13 4.51 -3.63 14.40
CA LEU A 13 3.15 -3.18 14.16
C LEU A 13 2.20 -4.36 14.00
N THR A 14 0.96 -4.18 14.45
CA THR A 14 -0.12 -5.10 14.11
C THR A 14 -0.48 -4.90 12.63
N GLU A 15 -1.24 -5.84 12.06
CA GLU A 15 -1.71 -5.70 10.68
C GLU A 15 -2.50 -4.41 10.48
N GLU A 16 -3.35 -4.06 11.45
CA GLU A 16 -4.15 -2.84 11.42
C GLU A 16 -3.28 -1.59 11.45
N GLU A 17 -2.29 -1.56 12.33
CA GLU A 17 -1.36 -0.43 12.44
C GLU A 17 -0.51 -0.27 11.19
N ALA A 18 0.00 -1.38 10.64
CA ALA A 18 0.80 -1.37 9.43
C ALA A 18 -0.02 -0.88 8.23
N THR A 19 -1.26 -1.34 8.11
CA THR A 19 -2.17 -0.91 7.06
C THR A 19 -2.43 0.60 7.13
N LYS A 20 -2.69 1.11 8.32
CA LYS A 20 -2.91 2.54 8.53
C LYS A 20 -1.70 3.36 8.16
N TYR A 21 -0.52 2.92 8.60
CA TYR A 21 0.74 3.60 8.30
C TYR A 21 1.00 3.68 6.80
N VAL A 22 0.87 2.56 6.10
CA VAL A 22 1.09 2.50 4.66
C VAL A 22 0.08 3.37 3.92
N LYS A 23 -1.19 3.33 4.34
CA LYS A 23 -2.24 4.14 3.75
C LYS A 23 -1.94 5.64 3.87
N GLU A 24 -1.50 6.08 5.04
CA GLU A 24 -1.14 7.48 5.27
C GLU A 24 0.04 7.90 4.38
N GLU A 25 1.04 7.04 4.25
CA GLU A 25 2.19 7.33 3.38
C GLU A 25 1.79 7.44 1.91
N ILE A 26 0.95 6.53 1.43
CA ILE A 26 0.47 6.55 0.05
C ILE A 26 -0.36 7.82 -0.22
N LEU A 27 -1.24 8.20 0.71
CA LEU A 27 -2.08 9.37 0.54
C LEU A 27 -1.28 10.68 0.61
N ASN A 28 -0.18 10.69 1.36
CA ASN A 28 0.70 11.86 1.42
C ASN A 28 1.62 11.97 0.20
N ASP A 29 1.87 10.86 -0.48
CA ASP A 29 2.68 10.81 -1.70
C ASP A 29 1.79 10.55 -2.91
N GLY A 30 1.09 11.58 -3.36
CA GLY A 30 0.23 11.49 -4.54
C GLY A 30 0.99 11.09 -5.81
N TYR A 31 2.30 11.35 -5.84
CA TYR A 31 3.14 10.96 -6.96
C TYR A 31 3.29 9.44 -7.04
N GLY A 32 3.38 8.77 -5.90
CA GLY A 32 3.47 7.31 -5.86
C GLY A 32 2.23 6.62 -6.44
N ILE A 33 1.04 7.14 -6.17
CA ILE A 33 -0.21 6.65 -6.76
C ILE A 33 -0.19 6.84 -8.28
N TRP A 34 0.21 8.03 -8.72
CA TRP A 34 0.26 8.39 -10.13
C TRP A 34 1.25 7.52 -10.90
N GLU A 35 2.42 7.29 -10.32
CA GLU A 35 3.45 6.42 -10.89
C GLU A 35 2.95 4.99 -11.04
N PHE A 36 2.28 4.46 -10.02
CA PHE A 36 1.69 3.12 -10.07
C PHE A 36 0.66 3.00 -11.19
N ILE A 37 -0.21 3.99 -11.33
CA ILE A 37 -1.24 4.01 -12.38
C ILE A 37 -0.58 4.01 -13.76
N THR A 38 0.41 4.86 -13.98
CA THR A 38 1.07 4.97 -15.28
C THR A 38 1.87 3.73 -15.64
N GLU A 39 2.39 2.99 -14.69
CA GLU A 39 3.13 1.76 -14.92
C GLU A 39 2.23 0.56 -15.21
N ASN A 40 1.02 0.53 -14.65
CA ASN A 40 0.17 -0.65 -14.68
C ASN A 40 -1.07 -0.51 -15.55
N TYR A 41 -1.37 0.69 -16.04
CA TYR A 41 -2.57 0.94 -16.85
C TYR A 41 -2.22 1.79 -18.07
N TYR A 42 -2.94 1.56 -19.15
CA TYR A 42 -2.79 2.40 -20.33
C TYR A 42 -3.38 3.79 -20.07
N TYR A 43 -2.73 4.81 -20.62
CA TYR A 43 -3.13 6.20 -20.43
C TYR A 43 -4.60 6.44 -20.76
N GLU A 44 -5.09 5.86 -21.86
CA GLU A 44 -6.48 6.01 -22.28
C GLU A 44 -7.46 5.42 -21.26
N ALA A 45 -7.11 4.26 -20.69
CA ALA A 45 -7.90 3.63 -19.65
C ALA A 45 -7.90 4.48 -18.37
N ILE A 46 -6.76 5.08 -18.05
CA ILE A 46 -6.63 5.97 -16.89
C ILE A 46 -7.60 7.15 -17.04
N MET A 47 -7.61 7.79 -18.19
CA MET A 47 -8.44 8.97 -18.42
C MET A 47 -9.94 8.66 -18.41
N SER A 48 -10.33 7.44 -18.81
CA SER A 48 -11.74 7.05 -18.80
C SER A 48 -12.23 6.52 -17.45
N HIS A 49 -11.32 6.19 -16.53
CA HIS A 49 -11.68 5.57 -15.25
C HIS A 49 -11.26 6.38 -14.01
N LEU A 50 -11.04 7.70 -14.17
CA LEU A 50 -10.69 8.57 -13.04
C LEU A 50 -11.92 8.84 -12.16
N SER A 51 -12.44 7.78 -11.55
CA SER A 51 -13.50 7.87 -10.56
C SER A 51 -12.91 7.68 -9.16
N GLN A 52 -13.66 8.08 -8.13
CA GLN A 52 -13.22 7.89 -6.75
C GLN A 52 -13.12 6.40 -6.41
N ASP A 53 -14.01 5.58 -6.98
CA ASP A 53 -13.98 4.13 -6.77
C ASP A 53 -12.72 3.51 -7.35
N PHE A 54 -12.30 3.96 -8.52
CA PHE A 54 -11.07 3.51 -9.16
C PHE A 54 -9.84 3.89 -8.32
N LEU A 55 -9.78 5.14 -7.85
CA LEU A 55 -8.68 5.59 -7.00
C LEU A 55 -8.62 4.83 -5.68
N LYS A 56 -9.77 4.50 -5.12
CA LYS A 56 -9.84 3.69 -3.91
C LYS A 56 -9.28 2.29 -4.15
N GLU A 57 -9.67 1.65 -5.26
CA GLU A 57 -9.14 0.34 -5.65
C GLU A 57 -7.63 0.36 -5.79
N ILE A 58 -7.09 1.37 -6.48
CA ILE A 58 -5.64 1.52 -6.68
C ILE A 58 -4.93 1.71 -5.34
N THR A 59 -5.50 2.50 -4.46
CA THR A 59 -4.93 2.72 -3.13
C THR A 59 -4.88 1.41 -2.35
N GLU A 60 -5.94 0.62 -2.38
CA GLU A 60 -5.99 -0.67 -1.71
C GLU A 60 -4.97 -1.66 -2.28
N GLU A 61 -4.78 -1.68 -3.60
CA GLU A 61 -3.76 -2.52 -4.24
C GLU A 61 -2.35 -2.11 -3.81
N LEU A 62 -2.08 -0.82 -3.75
CA LEU A 62 -0.78 -0.31 -3.30
C LEU A 62 -0.50 -0.65 -1.84
N ILE A 63 -1.50 -0.54 -0.99
CA ILE A 63 -1.37 -0.91 0.43
C ILE A 63 -0.99 -2.39 0.53
N LYS A 64 -1.71 -3.25 -0.17
CA LYS A 64 -1.45 -4.68 -0.17
C LYS A 64 -0.05 -4.99 -0.69
N ASP A 65 0.35 -4.36 -1.79
CA ASP A 65 1.66 -4.55 -2.39
C ASP A 65 2.79 -4.19 -1.40
N ARG A 66 2.67 -3.05 -0.73
CA ARG A 66 3.69 -2.63 0.24
C ARG A 66 3.73 -3.51 1.49
N LEU A 67 2.58 -3.96 1.97
CA LEU A 67 2.52 -4.84 3.13
C LEU A 67 3.17 -6.21 2.84
N GLU A 68 3.10 -6.66 1.61
CA GLU A 68 3.69 -7.94 1.19
C GLU A 68 5.13 -7.82 0.72
N ASN A 69 5.64 -6.60 0.57
CA ASN A 69 6.99 -6.36 0.05
C ASN A 69 8.04 -6.57 1.15
N PRO A 70 8.93 -7.57 0.99
CA PRO A 70 9.94 -7.89 2.00
C PRO A 70 10.99 -6.79 2.20
N ASP A 71 11.08 -5.82 1.29
CA ASP A 71 11.99 -4.68 1.44
C ASP A 71 11.49 -3.67 2.48
N TYR A 72 10.17 -3.66 2.74
CA TYR A 72 9.56 -2.73 3.69
C TYR A 72 9.24 -3.37 5.03
N PHE A 73 8.73 -4.62 5.00
CA PHE A 73 8.26 -5.28 6.21
C PHE A 73 8.75 -6.72 6.32
N LEU A 74 9.12 -7.11 7.52
CA LEU A 74 9.27 -8.53 7.87
C LEU A 74 7.96 -8.98 8.50
N VAL A 75 7.27 -9.90 7.86
CA VAL A 75 5.97 -10.37 8.31
C VAL A 75 6.12 -11.72 9.02
N ARG A 76 5.49 -11.85 10.18
CA ARG A 76 5.45 -13.11 10.93
C ARG A 76 4.03 -13.40 11.36
N GLU A 77 3.68 -14.68 11.26
CA GLU A 77 2.39 -15.19 11.73
C GLU A 77 2.61 -15.93 13.04
N PHE A 78 1.92 -15.52 14.09
CA PHE A 78 1.99 -16.17 15.39
C PHE A 78 0.67 -16.89 15.67
N PRO A 79 0.71 -18.05 16.32
CA PRO A 79 -0.53 -18.73 16.74
C PRO A 79 -1.25 -17.90 17.79
N ASP A 80 -2.56 -17.90 17.70
CA ASP A 80 -3.43 -17.20 18.66
C ASP A 80 -3.57 -17.93 19.98
#